data_ac3b8d29f9d16401d5d0ecfcb37ed54f
#
_entry.id   ac3b8d29f9d16401d5d0ecfcb37ed54f
#
_cell.length_a   1.000
_cell.length_b   1.000
_cell.length_c   1.000
_cell.angle_alpha   90.00
_cell.angle_beta   90.00
_cell.angle_gamma   90.00
#
_symmetry.space_group_name_H-M   'P 1'
#
loop_
_entity.id
_entity.type
_entity.pdbx_description
1 polymer ?
#
loop_
_entity_poly.entity_id
_entity_poly.type
_entity_poly.pdbx_seq_one_letter_code
_entity_poly.pdbx_strand_id
1 'polypeptide(L)'
;MERAEFERMHAVEDRMWWYRGLRALTAQLLARALAGSPAAGPVLDAGCGTGGMLLKLGPAVAGRSTVGLEYDALAAALAATKAGRPVAAGSVNEMPLGSGTLGGYLSLDVLCHGGVEPARALKEAHRCLGPGAIAVFNLPAYDWLLSAHDRRVHNVRRFTGGQVRTLLAGHGFRVLRSSYWNTLLFPLMLLHRLVGRADAESDVRDYPRWLDALFSAALAIERAAIAIGIGLPFGGSLIVVAARDG
;
A
#
# COMPACT_ATOMS: atom_id res chain seq x y z
N MET A 1 -2.56 -1.51 14.75
CA MET A 1 -1.31 -2.31 14.79
C MET A 1 -0.77 -2.27 16.22
N GLU A 2 -0.17 -3.36 16.71
CA GLU A 2 0.48 -3.36 18.02
C GLU A 2 1.74 -2.47 17.99
N ARG A 3 2.06 -1.80 19.12
CA ARG A 3 3.21 -0.90 19.20
C ARG A 3 4.53 -1.59 18.81
N ALA A 4 4.72 -2.83 19.27
CA ALA A 4 5.91 -3.61 18.95
C ALA A 4 6.07 -3.87 17.43
N GLU A 5 4.96 -3.99 16.69
CA GLU A 5 5.01 -4.15 15.24
C GLU A 5 5.39 -2.84 14.52
N PHE A 6 4.97 -1.67 15.02
CA PHE A 6 5.45 -0.38 14.52
C PHE A 6 6.96 -0.22 14.71
N GLU A 7 7.48 -0.57 15.88
CA GLU A 7 8.91 -0.50 16.20
C GLU A 7 9.72 -1.44 15.27
N ARG A 8 9.23 -2.68 15.08
CA ARG A 8 9.85 -3.65 14.15
C ARG A 8 9.80 -3.14 12.71
N MET A 9 8.64 -2.66 12.26
CA MET A 9 8.49 -2.09 10.91
C MET A 9 9.48 -0.94 10.71
N HIS A 10 9.52 0.02 11.62
CA HIS A 10 10.45 1.15 11.56
C HIS A 10 11.91 0.70 11.45
N ALA A 11 12.30 -0.34 12.19
CA ALA A 11 13.66 -0.85 12.20
C ALA A 11 14.07 -1.54 10.89
N VAL A 12 13.14 -2.18 10.16
CA VAL A 12 13.49 -3.04 9.01
C VAL A 12 12.94 -2.56 7.66
N GLU A 13 11.93 -1.68 7.63
CA GLU A 13 11.22 -1.33 6.39
C GLU A 13 12.12 -0.76 5.29
N ASP A 14 13.24 -0.15 5.64
CA ASP A 14 14.15 0.41 4.63
C ASP A 14 15.02 -0.64 3.95
N ARG A 15 15.21 -1.80 4.56
CA ARG A 15 16.12 -2.84 4.07
C ARG A 15 15.43 -4.16 3.70
N MET A 16 14.27 -4.46 4.26
CA MET A 16 13.54 -5.70 3.98
C MET A 16 13.01 -5.73 2.54
N TRP A 17 13.24 -6.85 1.86
CA TRP A 17 12.90 -7.09 0.44
C TRP A 17 11.45 -6.74 0.09
N TRP A 18 10.48 -7.09 0.95
CA TRP A 18 9.06 -6.87 0.69
C TRP A 18 8.70 -5.38 0.64
N TYR A 19 9.13 -4.59 1.64
CA TYR A 19 8.88 -3.14 1.65
C TYR A 19 9.58 -2.42 0.49
N ARG A 20 10.82 -2.84 0.16
CA ARG A 20 11.53 -2.28 -1.01
C ARG A 20 10.81 -2.61 -2.31
N GLY A 21 10.31 -3.85 -2.46
CA GLY A 21 9.52 -4.29 -3.61
C GLY A 21 8.22 -3.51 -3.75
N LEU A 22 7.44 -3.41 -2.68
CA LEU A 22 6.19 -2.65 -2.64
C LEU A 22 6.42 -1.18 -3.02
N ARG A 23 7.40 -0.51 -2.39
CA ARG A 23 7.71 0.89 -2.69
C ARG A 23 8.13 1.09 -4.15
N ALA A 24 8.99 0.24 -4.68
CA ALA A 24 9.44 0.34 -6.07
C ALA A 24 8.29 0.12 -7.08
N LEU A 25 7.42 -0.85 -6.82
CA LEU A 25 6.25 -1.12 -7.67
C LEU A 25 5.25 0.03 -7.60
N THR A 26 4.91 0.50 -6.40
CA THR A 26 3.99 1.61 -6.18
C THR A 26 4.50 2.89 -6.84
N ALA A 27 5.76 3.26 -6.60
CA ALA A 27 6.37 4.46 -7.18
C ALA A 27 6.35 4.41 -8.72
N GLN A 28 6.68 3.27 -9.32
CA GLN A 28 6.67 3.10 -10.77
C GLN A 28 5.27 3.22 -11.38
N LEU A 29 4.26 2.61 -10.76
CA LEU A 29 2.87 2.67 -11.24
C LEU A 29 2.28 4.06 -11.04
N LEU A 30 2.55 4.69 -9.89
CA LEU A 30 2.12 6.05 -9.58
C LEU A 30 2.70 7.05 -10.59
N ALA A 31 4.02 7.02 -10.82
CA ALA A 31 4.69 7.94 -11.76
C ALA A 31 4.08 7.87 -13.16
N ARG A 32 3.82 6.66 -13.66
CA ARG A 32 3.19 6.47 -14.97
C ARG A 32 1.76 7.01 -15.04
N ALA A 33 0.98 6.76 -14.01
CA ALA A 33 -0.42 7.20 -13.97
C ALA A 33 -0.53 8.71 -13.80
N LEU A 34 0.32 9.32 -12.97
CA LEU A 34 0.37 10.77 -12.77
C LEU A 34 0.79 11.54 -14.03
N ALA A 35 1.62 10.95 -14.90
CA ALA A 35 2.01 11.57 -16.16
C ALA A 35 0.83 11.84 -17.10
N GLY A 36 -0.24 11.06 -17.00
CA GLY A 36 -1.48 11.25 -17.77
C GLY A 36 -2.63 11.87 -16.98
N SER A 37 -2.42 12.24 -15.73
CA SER A 37 -3.47 12.80 -14.87
C SER A 37 -3.59 14.32 -15.01
N PRO A 38 -4.78 14.87 -15.26
CA PRO A 38 -5.01 16.30 -15.32
C PRO A 38 -5.07 16.94 -13.92
N ALA A 39 -5.27 16.14 -12.87
CA ALA A 39 -5.45 16.65 -11.52
C ALA A 39 -4.17 17.26 -10.95
N ALA A 40 -4.26 18.43 -10.37
CA ALA A 40 -3.19 19.09 -9.63
C ALA A 40 -3.27 18.78 -8.11
N GLY A 41 -2.25 19.19 -7.38
CA GLY A 41 -2.21 19.08 -5.91
C GLY A 41 -1.26 18.01 -5.39
N PRO A 42 -1.13 17.91 -4.06
CA PRO A 42 -0.23 16.97 -3.40
C PRO A 42 -0.66 15.52 -3.57
N VAL A 43 0.30 14.62 -3.35
CA VAL A 43 0.05 13.18 -3.22
C VAL A 43 0.01 12.82 -1.75
N LEU A 44 -1.10 12.22 -1.32
CA LEU A 44 -1.30 11.73 0.04
C LEU A 44 -0.86 10.27 0.15
N ASP A 45 -0.06 9.95 1.14
CA ASP A 45 0.18 8.58 1.63
C ASP A 45 -0.74 8.36 2.85
N ALA A 46 -1.88 7.72 2.62
CA ALA A 46 -2.92 7.52 3.62
C ALA A 46 -2.72 6.20 4.38
N GLY A 47 -2.44 6.31 5.67
CA GLY A 47 -1.92 5.22 6.50
C GLY A 47 -0.42 5.04 6.25
N CYS A 48 0.34 6.14 6.31
CA CYS A 48 1.76 6.14 5.94
C CYS A 48 2.68 5.39 6.93
N GLY A 49 2.14 4.86 8.02
CA GLY A 49 2.89 4.12 9.03
C GLY A 49 4.06 4.94 9.58
N THR A 50 5.27 4.38 9.53
CA THR A 50 6.51 5.04 9.97
C THR A 50 7.21 5.85 8.86
N GLY A 51 6.57 6.04 7.69
CA GLY A 51 6.98 6.98 6.66
C GLY A 51 7.92 6.43 5.58
N GLY A 52 8.12 5.11 5.54
CA GLY A 52 9.05 4.51 4.58
C GLY A 52 8.66 4.72 3.11
N MET A 53 7.37 4.69 2.77
CA MET A 53 6.89 5.03 1.43
C MET A 53 7.00 6.54 1.18
N LEU A 54 6.53 7.36 2.12
CA LEU A 54 6.53 8.82 2.03
C LEU A 54 7.94 9.39 1.75
N LEU A 55 8.97 8.83 2.40
CA LEU A 55 10.37 9.17 2.16
C LEU A 55 10.80 8.96 0.70
N LYS A 56 10.28 7.94 0.03
CA LYS A 56 10.69 7.53 -1.33
C LYS A 56 9.80 8.06 -2.44
N LEU A 57 8.73 8.76 -2.12
CA LEU A 57 7.78 9.27 -3.12
C LEU A 57 8.33 10.38 -4.02
N GLY A 58 9.27 11.20 -3.53
CA GLY A 58 9.74 12.40 -4.23
C GLY A 58 9.96 12.25 -5.74
N PRO A 59 10.77 11.28 -6.21
CA PRO A 59 11.01 11.09 -7.64
C PRO A 59 9.78 10.62 -8.44
N ALA A 60 8.83 9.97 -7.78
CA ALA A 60 7.66 9.37 -8.44
C ALA A 60 6.48 10.34 -8.66
N VAL A 61 6.51 11.51 -8.01
CA VAL A 61 5.36 12.42 -7.99
C VAL A 61 5.48 13.63 -8.93
N ALA A 62 6.44 13.62 -9.82
CA ALA A 62 6.61 14.66 -10.86
C ALA A 62 6.60 16.10 -10.31
N GLY A 63 7.36 16.35 -9.25
CA GLY A 63 7.48 17.66 -8.62
C GLY A 63 6.32 18.07 -7.70
N ARG A 64 5.30 17.23 -7.54
CA ARG A 64 4.21 17.48 -6.59
C ARG A 64 4.71 17.34 -5.15
N SER A 65 4.13 18.09 -4.23
CA SER A 65 4.37 17.87 -2.80
C SER A 65 3.77 16.55 -2.34
N THR A 66 4.34 15.99 -1.27
CA THR A 66 3.85 14.77 -0.63
C THR A 66 3.49 15.05 0.80
N VAL A 67 2.39 14.47 1.26
CA VAL A 67 1.89 14.58 2.63
C VAL A 67 1.49 13.20 3.15
N GLY A 68 1.56 12.99 4.45
CA GLY A 68 1.16 11.75 5.10
C GLY A 68 -0.08 11.93 5.96
N LEU A 69 -0.82 10.85 6.13
CA LEU A 69 -1.87 10.71 7.14
C LEU A 69 -1.67 9.39 7.86
N GLU A 70 -1.64 9.42 9.19
CA GLU A 70 -1.49 8.20 10.00
C GLU A 70 -2.38 8.28 11.24
N TYR A 71 -3.03 7.15 11.56
CA TYR A 71 -3.97 7.11 12.68
C TYR A 71 -3.26 7.17 14.05
N ASP A 72 -2.14 6.47 14.16
CA ASP A 72 -1.33 6.47 15.39
C ASP A 72 -0.45 7.72 15.45
N ALA A 73 -0.63 8.55 16.46
CA ALA A 73 0.08 9.82 16.61
C ALA A 73 1.60 9.65 16.76
N LEU A 74 2.05 8.56 17.40
CA LEU A 74 3.48 8.26 17.53
C LEU A 74 4.08 7.87 16.17
N ALA A 75 3.42 7.00 15.43
CA ALA A 75 3.83 6.63 14.08
C ALA A 75 3.83 7.85 13.15
N ALA A 76 2.82 8.73 13.24
CA ALA A 76 2.76 9.98 12.49
C ALA A 76 3.97 10.89 12.77
N ALA A 77 4.37 11.03 14.02
CA ALA A 77 5.55 11.80 14.42
C ALA A 77 6.85 11.20 13.89
N LEU A 78 6.99 9.86 13.96
CA LEU A 78 8.13 9.13 13.38
C LEU A 78 8.17 9.31 11.86
N ALA A 79 7.03 9.20 11.18
CA ALA A 79 6.93 9.39 9.74
C ALA A 79 7.32 10.81 9.31
N ALA A 80 6.84 11.83 10.02
CA ALA A 80 7.18 13.23 9.75
C ALA A 80 8.69 13.47 9.88
N THR A 81 9.30 12.94 10.95
CA THR A 81 10.73 13.06 11.20
C THR A 81 11.54 12.32 10.13
N LYS A 82 11.17 11.05 9.82
CA LYS A 82 11.87 10.20 8.87
C LYS A 82 11.79 10.74 7.44
N ALA A 83 10.61 11.15 7.01
CA ALA A 83 10.39 11.59 5.64
C ALA A 83 10.73 13.07 5.40
N GLY A 84 10.82 13.88 6.45
CA GLY A 84 10.97 15.34 6.33
C GLY A 84 9.77 15.96 5.58
N ARG A 85 8.57 15.43 5.79
CA ARG A 85 7.33 15.81 5.12
C ARG A 85 6.22 16.04 6.14
N PRO A 86 5.21 16.89 5.83
CA PRO A 86 4.06 17.04 6.69
C PRO A 86 3.29 15.72 6.83
N VAL A 87 2.98 15.34 8.06
CA VAL A 87 2.12 14.19 8.38
C VAL A 87 1.07 14.64 9.39
N ALA A 88 -0.19 14.41 9.06
CA ALA A 88 -1.30 14.64 9.98
C ALA A 88 -1.62 13.35 10.75
N ALA A 89 -1.91 13.47 12.04
CA ALA A 89 -2.54 12.40 12.79
C ALA A 89 -4.05 12.41 12.51
N GLY A 90 -4.60 11.29 12.02
CA GLY A 90 -6.01 11.22 11.66
C GLY A 90 -6.42 9.90 11.03
N SER A 91 -7.73 9.73 10.85
CA SER A 91 -8.33 8.52 10.29
C SER A 91 -8.59 8.66 8.80
N VAL A 92 -8.35 7.58 8.05
CA VAL A 92 -8.76 7.46 6.64
C VAL A 92 -10.28 7.41 6.48
N ASN A 93 -11.02 7.07 7.54
CA ASN A 93 -12.49 7.09 7.55
C ASN A 93 -13.07 8.52 7.63
N GLU A 94 -12.25 9.51 8.03
CA GLU A 94 -12.63 10.91 8.14
C GLU A 94 -11.37 11.77 8.04
N MET A 95 -11.00 12.10 6.80
CA MET A 95 -9.73 12.79 6.56
C MET A 95 -9.82 14.30 6.83
N PRO A 96 -8.88 14.89 7.60
CA PRO A 96 -8.85 16.32 7.87
C PRO A 96 -8.34 17.14 6.66
N LEU A 97 -8.90 16.88 5.49
CA LEU A 97 -8.48 17.48 4.23
C LEU A 97 -9.68 18.04 3.47
N GLY A 98 -9.47 19.11 2.71
CA GLY A 98 -10.48 19.73 1.86
C GLY A 98 -10.90 18.83 0.70
N SER A 99 -12.12 19.03 0.19
CA SER A 99 -12.60 18.32 -1.00
C SER A 99 -11.83 18.76 -2.25
N GLY A 100 -11.45 17.82 -3.11
CA GLY A 100 -10.80 18.08 -4.39
C GLY A 100 -9.38 18.65 -4.31
N THR A 101 -8.72 18.57 -3.15
CA THR A 101 -7.40 19.18 -2.94
C THR A 101 -6.22 18.29 -3.32
N LEU A 102 -6.44 16.97 -3.48
CA LEU A 102 -5.38 16.02 -3.76
C LEU A 102 -5.27 15.70 -5.26
N GLY A 103 -4.04 15.66 -5.77
CA GLY A 103 -3.72 15.17 -7.12
C GLY A 103 -3.36 13.68 -7.17
N GLY A 104 -3.13 13.06 -6.01
CA GLY A 104 -2.85 11.63 -5.90
C GLY A 104 -3.08 11.08 -4.49
N TYR A 105 -3.29 9.77 -4.41
CA TYR A 105 -3.63 9.07 -3.17
C TYR A 105 -2.98 7.68 -3.17
N LEU A 106 -2.37 7.31 -2.07
CA LEU A 106 -1.87 5.97 -1.80
C LEU A 106 -2.60 5.38 -0.59
N SER A 107 -2.92 4.10 -0.66
CA SER A 107 -3.44 3.31 0.46
C SER A 107 -2.81 1.92 0.39
N LEU A 108 -1.73 1.73 1.15
CA LEU A 108 -0.90 0.54 1.09
C LEU A 108 -1.17 -0.31 2.34
N ASP A 109 -1.92 -1.39 2.17
CA ASP A 109 -2.36 -2.31 3.24
C ASP A 109 -3.15 -1.63 4.38
N VAL A 110 -4.00 -0.64 4.03
CA VAL A 110 -4.82 0.12 5.00
C VAL A 110 -6.25 -0.40 5.06
N LEU A 111 -6.89 -0.64 3.91
CA LEU A 111 -8.30 -1.05 3.87
C LEU A 111 -8.55 -2.43 4.50
N CYS A 112 -7.51 -3.21 4.78
CA CYS A 112 -7.59 -4.51 5.44
C CYS A 112 -7.71 -4.43 6.96
N HIS A 113 -7.38 -3.29 7.57
CA HIS A 113 -7.41 -3.13 9.03
C HIS A 113 -8.82 -3.12 9.62
N GLY A 114 -8.97 -3.65 10.85
CA GLY A 114 -10.25 -3.72 11.56
C GLY A 114 -10.86 -2.35 11.91
N GLY A 115 -10.02 -1.34 12.15
CA GLY A 115 -10.48 0.03 12.43
C GLY A 115 -10.85 0.85 11.18
N VAL A 116 -10.67 0.27 9.98
CA VAL A 116 -11.01 0.93 8.71
C VAL A 116 -12.30 0.36 8.15
N GLU A 117 -13.22 1.26 7.82
CA GLU A 117 -14.45 0.97 7.07
C GLU A 117 -14.19 1.24 5.59
N PRO A 118 -14.01 0.21 4.73
CA PRO A 118 -13.56 0.43 3.34
C PRO A 118 -14.45 1.39 2.54
N ALA A 119 -15.77 1.28 2.70
CA ALA A 119 -16.71 2.16 2.00
C ALA A 119 -16.56 3.63 2.44
N ARG A 120 -16.37 3.87 3.74
CA ARG A 120 -16.19 5.22 4.29
C ARG A 120 -14.83 5.81 3.88
N ALA A 121 -13.77 5.00 3.99
CA ALA A 121 -12.43 5.41 3.58
C ALA A 121 -12.36 5.76 2.07
N LEU A 122 -13.02 4.97 1.22
CA LEU A 122 -13.08 5.26 -0.22
C LEU A 122 -13.93 6.47 -0.54
N LYS A 123 -15.04 6.71 0.16
CA LYS A 123 -15.83 7.94 0.04
C LYS A 123 -15.01 9.17 0.41
N GLU A 124 -14.21 9.11 1.46
CA GLU A 124 -13.30 10.17 1.87
C GLU A 124 -12.15 10.37 0.87
N ALA A 125 -11.55 9.29 0.38
CA ALA A 125 -10.54 9.36 -0.68
C ALA A 125 -11.10 10.03 -1.93
N HIS A 126 -12.30 9.63 -2.37
CA HIS A 126 -12.98 10.25 -3.51
C HIS A 126 -13.28 11.74 -3.26
N ARG A 127 -13.75 12.11 -2.07
CA ARG A 127 -14.02 13.49 -1.70
C ARG A 127 -12.77 14.38 -1.78
N CYS A 128 -11.65 13.88 -1.25
CA CYS A 128 -10.40 14.66 -1.19
C CYS A 128 -9.64 14.74 -2.50
N LEU A 129 -9.76 13.73 -3.36
CA LEU A 129 -9.12 13.72 -4.68
C LEU A 129 -9.81 14.71 -5.64
N GLY A 130 -9.04 15.38 -6.49
CA GLY A 130 -9.56 16.15 -7.62
C GLY A 130 -10.08 15.25 -8.75
N PRO A 131 -10.93 15.76 -9.67
CA PRO A 131 -11.36 15.00 -10.84
C PRO A 131 -10.18 14.49 -11.67
N GLY A 132 -10.19 13.21 -12.04
CA GLY A 132 -9.10 12.55 -12.77
C GLY A 132 -7.82 12.31 -11.96
N ALA A 133 -7.83 12.57 -10.66
CA ALA A 133 -6.69 12.26 -9.77
C ALA A 133 -6.47 10.76 -9.64
N ILE A 134 -5.24 10.38 -9.39
CA ILE A 134 -4.80 8.97 -9.35
C ILE A 134 -4.81 8.44 -7.93
N ALA A 135 -5.35 7.24 -7.75
CA ALA A 135 -5.26 6.46 -6.53
C ALA A 135 -4.52 5.14 -6.78
N VAL A 136 -3.62 4.76 -5.87
CA VAL A 136 -2.96 3.46 -5.87
C VAL A 136 -3.26 2.74 -4.57
N PHE A 137 -3.76 1.52 -4.69
CA PHE A 137 -4.09 0.66 -3.56
C PHE A 137 -3.21 -0.58 -3.58
N ASN A 138 -2.62 -0.94 -2.45
CA ASN A 138 -2.09 -2.27 -2.21
C ASN A 138 -2.93 -2.96 -1.14
N LEU A 139 -3.26 -4.22 -1.38
CA LEU A 139 -4.18 -4.99 -0.53
C LEU A 139 -3.68 -6.42 -0.39
N PRO A 140 -3.72 -7.02 0.80
CA PRO A 140 -3.42 -8.43 0.97
C PRO A 140 -4.47 -9.28 0.25
N ALA A 141 -4.00 -10.32 -0.44
CA ALA A 141 -4.87 -11.16 -1.27
C ALA A 141 -5.42 -12.36 -0.48
N TYR A 142 -6.66 -12.74 -0.83
CA TYR A 142 -7.39 -13.96 -0.43
C TYR A 142 -7.64 -14.14 1.08
N ASP A 143 -8.90 -14.09 1.50
CA ASP A 143 -9.34 -14.27 2.90
C ASP A 143 -8.87 -15.60 3.50
N TRP A 144 -8.81 -16.67 2.71
CA TRP A 144 -8.30 -17.98 3.16
C TRP A 144 -6.82 -17.98 3.55
N LEU A 145 -6.07 -16.91 3.23
CA LEU A 145 -4.69 -16.69 3.66
C LEU A 145 -4.57 -15.92 4.98
N LEU A 146 -5.65 -15.60 5.66
CA LEU A 146 -5.59 -14.95 6.98
C LEU A 146 -4.74 -15.78 7.95
N SER A 147 -3.83 -15.13 8.65
CA SER A 147 -2.80 -15.76 9.47
C SER A 147 -2.64 -15.11 10.84
N ALA A 148 -1.77 -15.67 11.67
CA ALA A 148 -1.38 -15.06 12.95
C ALA A 148 -0.75 -13.67 12.76
N HIS A 149 0.02 -13.47 11.68
CA HIS A 149 0.56 -12.16 11.33
C HIS A 149 -0.56 -11.13 11.09
N ASP A 150 -1.60 -11.49 10.33
CA ASP A 150 -2.74 -10.59 10.09
C ASP A 150 -3.39 -10.13 11.39
N ARG A 151 -3.54 -11.03 12.37
CA ARG A 151 -4.10 -10.67 13.69
C ARG A 151 -3.24 -9.66 14.43
N ARG A 152 -1.91 -9.81 14.40
CA ARG A 152 -0.97 -8.88 15.07
C ARG A 152 -0.98 -7.49 14.48
N VAL A 153 -1.09 -7.40 13.14
CA VAL A 153 -1.22 -6.11 12.46
C VAL A 153 -2.67 -5.64 12.36
N HIS A 154 -3.61 -6.31 13.03
CA HIS A 154 -5.05 -6.01 13.07
C HIS A 154 -5.73 -6.07 11.70
N ASN A 155 -5.22 -6.87 10.78
CA ASN A 155 -5.91 -7.18 9.53
C ASN A 155 -7.06 -8.15 9.79
N VAL A 156 -8.24 -7.78 9.36
CA VAL A 156 -9.47 -8.58 9.54
C VAL A 156 -10.06 -9.05 8.22
N ARG A 157 -9.49 -8.61 7.10
CA ARG A 157 -9.94 -8.97 5.75
C ARG A 157 -8.80 -8.96 4.76
N ARG A 158 -8.99 -9.75 3.70
CA ARG A 158 -8.15 -9.78 2.51
C ARG A 158 -9.05 -9.71 1.29
N PHE A 159 -8.51 -9.50 0.11
CA PHE A 159 -9.31 -9.14 -1.04
C PHE A 159 -9.00 -10.00 -2.26
N THR A 160 -9.99 -10.17 -3.14
CA THR A 160 -9.78 -10.65 -4.51
C THR A 160 -9.88 -9.49 -5.49
N GLY A 161 -9.30 -9.65 -6.68
CA GLY A 161 -9.34 -8.61 -7.71
C GLY A 161 -10.77 -8.25 -8.15
N GLY A 162 -11.71 -9.22 -8.12
CA GLY A 162 -13.12 -8.98 -8.40
C GLY A 162 -13.78 -8.09 -7.34
N GLN A 163 -13.59 -8.44 -6.06
CA GLN A 163 -14.12 -7.65 -4.93
C GLN A 163 -13.62 -6.21 -4.95
N VAL A 164 -12.29 -6.01 -5.17
CA VAL A 164 -11.71 -4.65 -5.22
C VAL A 164 -12.24 -3.85 -6.40
N ARG A 165 -12.39 -4.45 -7.59
CA ARG A 165 -13.00 -3.76 -8.74
C ARG A 165 -14.41 -3.28 -8.44
N THR A 166 -15.26 -4.14 -7.91
CA THR A 166 -16.64 -3.80 -7.54
C THR A 166 -16.66 -2.71 -6.47
N LEU A 167 -15.81 -2.85 -5.45
CA LEU A 167 -15.72 -1.88 -4.36
C LEU A 167 -15.30 -0.50 -4.86
N LEU A 168 -14.26 -0.40 -5.68
CA LEU A 168 -13.77 0.87 -6.24
C LEU A 168 -14.79 1.50 -7.18
N ALA A 169 -15.38 0.71 -8.10
CA ALA A 169 -16.39 1.22 -9.02
C ALA A 169 -17.63 1.77 -8.28
N GLY A 170 -18.06 1.09 -7.20
CA GLY A 170 -19.17 1.55 -6.37
C GLY A 170 -18.90 2.85 -5.60
N HIS A 171 -17.64 3.34 -5.59
CA HIS A 171 -17.25 4.57 -4.90
C HIS A 171 -16.64 5.64 -5.84
N GLY A 172 -16.95 5.57 -7.15
CA GLY A 172 -16.57 6.59 -8.13
C GLY A 172 -15.08 6.52 -8.56
N PHE A 173 -14.52 5.30 -8.56
CA PHE A 173 -13.18 5.06 -9.08
C PHE A 173 -13.21 4.15 -10.30
N ARG A 174 -12.59 4.59 -11.38
CA ARG A 174 -12.35 3.78 -12.57
C ARG A 174 -10.99 3.09 -12.48
N VAL A 175 -11.01 1.78 -12.43
CA VAL A 175 -9.78 0.97 -12.38
C VAL A 175 -9.04 1.10 -13.73
N LEU A 176 -7.83 1.61 -13.69
CA LEU A 176 -6.94 1.74 -14.85
C LEU A 176 -6.07 0.50 -15.01
N ARG A 177 -5.65 -0.08 -13.87
CA ARG A 177 -4.80 -1.27 -13.83
C ARG A 177 -5.02 -2.05 -12.54
N SER A 178 -4.95 -3.37 -12.67
CA SER A 178 -4.99 -4.29 -11.53
C SER A 178 -4.07 -5.46 -11.83
N SER A 179 -3.24 -5.85 -10.85
CA SER A 179 -2.38 -7.04 -10.93
C SER A 179 -2.19 -7.62 -9.55
N TYR A 180 -2.18 -8.94 -9.45
CA TYR A 180 -1.56 -9.55 -8.29
C TYR A 180 -0.04 -9.34 -8.38
N TRP A 181 0.65 -9.50 -7.28
CA TRP A 181 2.10 -9.50 -7.18
C TRP A 181 2.55 -10.33 -5.97
N ASN A 182 3.86 -10.53 -5.81
CA ASN A 182 4.42 -11.53 -4.95
C ASN A 182 3.92 -12.95 -5.36
N THR A 183 3.93 -13.19 -6.67
CA THR A 183 3.47 -14.41 -7.33
C THR A 183 4.54 -15.48 -7.32
N LEU A 184 5.79 -15.12 -7.64
CA LEU A 184 6.91 -16.08 -7.68
C LEU A 184 7.21 -16.66 -6.31
N LEU A 185 7.03 -15.88 -5.26
CA LEU A 185 7.22 -16.31 -3.88
C LEU A 185 5.94 -16.87 -3.25
N PHE A 186 4.81 -16.82 -3.95
CA PHE A 186 3.51 -17.28 -3.45
C PHE A 186 3.51 -18.77 -3.03
N PRO A 187 4.10 -19.72 -3.79
CA PRO A 187 4.17 -21.11 -3.36
C PRO A 187 4.96 -21.30 -2.06
N LEU A 188 6.07 -20.56 -1.90
CA LEU A 188 6.86 -20.59 -0.67
C LEU A 188 6.10 -20.01 0.52
N MET A 189 5.40 -18.89 0.31
CA MET A 189 4.54 -18.29 1.32
C MET A 189 3.41 -19.25 1.74
N LEU A 190 2.79 -19.92 0.76
CA LEU A 190 1.74 -20.90 1.01
C LEU A 190 2.27 -22.08 1.82
N LEU A 191 3.40 -22.65 1.42
CA LEU A 191 4.05 -23.75 2.13
C LEU A 191 4.38 -23.36 3.58
N HIS A 192 4.96 -22.15 3.78
CA HIS A 192 5.26 -21.63 5.11
C HIS A 192 4.01 -21.53 5.99
N ARG A 193 2.87 -21.11 5.42
CA ARG A 193 1.59 -21.01 6.15
C ARG A 193 0.94 -22.36 6.45
N LEU A 194 1.10 -23.35 5.57
CA LEU A 194 0.57 -24.72 5.76
C LEU A 194 1.39 -25.52 6.80
N VAL A 195 2.72 -25.31 6.82
CA VAL A 195 3.63 -26.06 7.70
C VAL A 195 3.91 -25.29 9.00
N GLY A 196 3.78 -23.96 8.97
CA GLY A 196 4.06 -23.07 10.11
C GLY A 196 3.07 -23.28 11.26
N ARG A 197 3.58 -23.34 12.49
CA ARG A 197 2.75 -23.36 13.70
C ARG A 197 2.02 -22.02 13.85
N ALA A 198 0.83 -22.06 14.47
CA ALA A 198 -0.01 -20.88 14.72
C ALA A 198 0.68 -19.73 15.50
N ASP A 199 1.79 -20.01 16.17
CA ASP A 199 2.59 -19.08 16.97
C ASP A 199 3.85 -18.60 16.24
N ALA A 200 3.95 -18.72 14.95
CA ALA A 200 5.11 -18.26 14.18
C ALA A 200 5.43 -16.79 14.46
N GLU A 201 6.72 -16.47 14.56
CA GLU A 201 7.23 -15.10 14.69
C GLU A 201 6.67 -14.18 13.59
N SER A 202 6.72 -12.86 13.86
CA SER A 202 6.31 -11.85 12.87
C SER A 202 7.05 -12.05 11.53
N ASP A 203 6.33 -11.92 10.41
CA ASP A 203 6.92 -11.92 9.07
C ASP A 203 7.83 -10.69 8.84
N VAL A 204 7.69 -9.66 9.68
CA VAL A 204 8.50 -8.43 9.67
C VAL A 204 9.79 -8.67 10.44
N ARG A 205 10.85 -9.05 9.73
CA ARG A 205 12.16 -9.38 10.29
C ARG A 205 13.29 -9.18 9.31
N ASP A 206 14.52 -9.20 9.80
CA ASP A 206 15.71 -9.27 8.96
C ASP A 206 15.87 -10.67 8.36
N TYR A 207 16.19 -10.70 7.08
CA TYR A 207 16.53 -11.92 6.37
C TYR A 207 18.05 -11.98 6.11
N PRO A 208 18.66 -13.18 6.02
CA PRO A 208 20.02 -13.33 5.54
C PRO A 208 20.20 -12.60 4.19
N ARG A 209 21.30 -11.91 3.99
CA ARG A 209 21.54 -11.06 2.81
C ARG A 209 21.29 -11.76 1.48
N TRP A 210 21.71 -13.04 1.36
CA TRP A 210 21.51 -13.80 0.13
C TRP A 210 20.03 -14.10 -0.14
N LEU A 211 19.25 -14.39 0.90
CA LEU A 211 17.82 -14.68 0.80
C LEU A 211 17.03 -13.39 0.48
N ASP A 212 17.37 -12.29 1.15
CA ASP A 212 16.78 -10.98 0.85
C ASP A 212 17.08 -10.53 -0.59
N ALA A 213 18.30 -10.80 -1.10
CA ALA A 213 18.66 -10.53 -2.49
C ALA A 213 17.85 -11.40 -3.47
N LEU A 214 17.68 -12.70 -3.18
CA LEU A 214 16.89 -13.62 -4.00
C LEU A 214 15.43 -13.17 -4.07
N PHE A 215 14.81 -12.87 -2.94
CA PHE A 215 13.43 -12.39 -2.89
C PHE A 215 13.26 -11.04 -3.58
N SER A 216 14.23 -10.14 -3.40
CA SER A 216 14.25 -8.85 -4.11
C SER A 216 14.33 -9.02 -5.63
N ALA A 217 15.15 -9.98 -6.12
CA ALA A 217 15.25 -10.28 -7.54
C ALA A 217 13.94 -10.84 -8.11
N ALA A 218 13.27 -11.75 -7.39
CA ALA A 218 11.94 -12.24 -7.76
C ALA A 218 10.92 -11.10 -7.93
N LEU A 219 10.84 -10.20 -6.95
CA LEU A 219 9.94 -9.03 -7.05
C LEU A 219 10.35 -8.05 -8.14
N ALA A 220 11.64 -7.92 -8.46
CA ALA A 220 12.10 -7.07 -9.56
C ALA A 220 11.65 -7.62 -10.93
N ILE A 221 11.67 -8.94 -11.11
CA ILE A 221 11.14 -9.61 -12.31
C ILE A 221 9.64 -9.35 -12.44
N GLU A 222 8.87 -9.57 -11.39
CA GLU A 222 7.43 -9.29 -11.40
C GLU A 222 7.13 -7.82 -11.70
N ARG A 223 7.84 -6.90 -11.07
CA ARG A 223 7.73 -5.47 -11.32
C ARG A 223 8.02 -5.12 -12.78
N ALA A 224 9.03 -5.73 -13.40
CA ALA A 224 9.32 -5.53 -14.83
C ALA A 224 8.18 -6.06 -15.71
N ALA A 225 7.63 -7.23 -15.42
CA ALA A 225 6.48 -7.79 -16.14
C ALA A 225 5.24 -6.89 -15.99
N ILE A 226 4.94 -6.45 -14.77
CA ILE A 226 3.85 -5.50 -14.52
C ILE A 226 4.13 -4.18 -15.25
N ALA A 227 5.36 -3.70 -15.32
CA ALA A 227 5.72 -2.48 -16.04
C ALA A 227 5.35 -2.51 -17.52
N ILE A 228 5.58 -3.61 -18.21
CA ILE A 228 5.28 -3.75 -19.65
C ILE A 228 3.82 -4.15 -19.95
N GLY A 229 2.96 -4.20 -18.92
CA GLY A 229 1.52 -4.44 -19.14
C GLY A 229 1.03 -5.82 -18.72
N ILE A 230 1.90 -6.74 -18.36
CA ILE A 230 1.50 -8.09 -17.95
C ILE A 230 0.81 -8.02 -16.58
N GLY A 231 -0.45 -8.47 -16.52
CA GLY A 231 -1.18 -8.67 -15.28
C GLY A 231 -0.93 -10.08 -14.75
N LEU A 232 -0.46 -10.20 -13.53
CA LEU A 232 -0.25 -11.50 -12.89
C LEU A 232 -1.59 -12.02 -12.33
N PRO A 233 -1.93 -13.31 -12.56
CA PRO A 233 -3.28 -13.83 -12.26
C PRO A 233 -3.49 -14.21 -10.79
N PHE A 234 -2.44 -14.35 -10.00
CA PHE A 234 -2.47 -14.68 -8.56
C PHE A 234 -1.23 -14.13 -7.86
N GLY A 235 -1.25 -14.08 -6.52
CA GLY A 235 -0.12 -13.63 -5.71
C GLY A 235 -0.53 -13.35 -4.27
N GLY A 236 0.43 -13.04 -3.42
CA GLY A 236 0.20 -12.74 -2.00
C GLY A 236 -0.48 -11.39 -1.76
N SER A 237 -0.38 -10.49 -2.71
CA SER A 237 -0.93 -9.12 -2.66
C SER A 237 -1.53 -8.71 -4.00
N LEU A 238 -2.41 -7.73 -3.96
CA LEU A 238 -3.06 -7.13 -5.12
C LEU A 238 -2.71 -5.65 -5.16
N ILE A 239 -2.18 -5.16 -6.30
CA ILE A 239 -1.97 -3.75 -6.54
C ILE A 239 -2.95 -3.24 -7.59
N VAL A 240 -3.58 -2.09 -7.31
CA VAL A 240 -4.58 -1.48 -8.18
C VAL A 240 -4.26 -0.01 -8.35
N VAL A 241 -4.29 0.44 -9.60
CA VAL A 241 -4.24 1.85 -9.97
C VAL A 241 -5.62 2.24 -10.48
N ALA A 242 -6.17 3.30 -9.94
CA ALA A 242 -7.47 3.82 -10.33
C ALA A 242 -7.42 5.33 -10.52
N ALA A 243 -8.35 5.86 -11.29
CA ALA A 243 -8.61 7.30 -11.39
C ALA A 243 -9.94 7.62 -10.71
N ARG A 244 -10.02 8.76 -10.02
CA ARG A 244 -11.30 9.32 -9.60
C ARG A 244 -12.10 9.70 -10.84
N ASP A 245 -13.32 9.19 -10.94
CA ASP A 245 -14.26 9.63 -11.96
C ASP A 245 -14.62 11.11 -11.76
N GLY A 246 -14.93 11.79 -12.85
CA GLY A 246 -15.25 13.21 -12.85
C GLY A 246 -16.53 13.56 -12.13
#